data_559685e2c283cc2c9d900892cb26756a
#
_entry.id   559685e2c283cc2c9d900892cb26756a
#
_cell.length_a   1.000
_cell.length_b   1.000
_cell.length_c   1.000
_cell.angle_alpha   90.00
_cell.angle_beta   90.00
_cell.angle_gamma   90.00
#
_symmetry.space_group_name_H-M   'P 1'
#
loop_
_entity.id
_entity.type
_entity.pdbx_description
1 polymer ?
#
loop_
_entity_poly.entity_id
_entity_poly.type
_entity_poly.pdbx_seq_one_letter_code
_entity_poly.pdbx_strand_id
1 'polypeptide(L)'
;MKKILCVGYRDWALNIYKKIAKNYNGADVTIVSSHDEYSDSFVRNYNPDIILFYGWSWIISNSVVNNYKCIMLHPSKLPKYRGGSPLQNQIIKGEKDSGVTLFFMSARMDAGPIIFQETMSLSGSIDDIFERIEELGYKGTMQFLKSPTKGVEQAEEDATYYKRRTKDQSEITLKE
;
A
#
# COMPACT_ATOMS: atom_id res chain seq x y z
N MET A 1 2.68 -24.64 -5.74
CA MET A 1 3.09 -23.55 -4.81
C MET A 1 2.45 -22.26 -5.33
N LYS A 2 1.89 -21.44 -4.45
CA LYS A 2 1.32 -20.13 -4.85
C LYS A 2 2.42 -19.22 -5.38
N LYS A 3 2.06 -18.34 -6.32
CA LYS A 3 2.96 -17.32 -6.85
C LYS A 3 2.52 -15.95 -6.33
N ILE A 4 3.42 -15.24 -5.68
CA ILE A 4 3.20 -13.88 -5.21
C ILE A 4 4.11 -12.94 -5.99
N LEU A 5 3.51 -11.98 -6.68
CA LEU A 5 4.23 -10.91 -7.36
C LEU A 5 4.21 -9.67 -6.48
N CYS A 6 5.38 -9.20 -6.10
CA CYS A 6 5.56 -8.00 -5.29
C CYS A 6 6.06 -6.86 -6.18
N VAL A 7 5.29 -5.81 -6.34
CA VAL A 7 5.60 -4.66 -7.20
C VAL A 7 5.73 -3.41 -6.34
N GLY A 8 6.91 -2.77 -6.36
CA GLY A 8 7.18 -1.57 -5.59
C GLY A 8 8.65 -1.17 -5.66
N TYR A 9 8.94 0.09 -5.46
CA TYR A 9 10.30 0.63 -5.58
C TYR A 9 10.75 1.43 -4.35
N ARG A 10 9.83 1.77 -3.45
CA ARG A 10 10.15 2.47 -2.21
C ARG A 10 10.85 1.52 -1.22
N ASP A 11 11.84 2.02 -0.51
CA ASP A 11 12.65 1.20 0.42
C ASP A 11 11.78 0.46 1.45
N TRP A 12 10.81 1.14 2.04
CA TRP A 12 9.91 0.53 3.01
C TRP A 12 9.09 -0.64 2.41
N ALA A 13 8.66 -0.53 1.16
CA ALA A 13 7.94 -1.60 0.47
C ALA A 13 8.86 -2.78 0.15
N LEU A 14 10.06 -2.50 -0.36
CA LEU A 14 11.07 -3.53 -0.64
C LEU A 14 11.50 -4.27 0.62
N ASN A 15 11.59 -3.58 1.75
CA ASN A 15 11.91 -4.19 3.04
C ASN A 15 10.81 -5.17 3.48
N ILE A 16 9.53 -4.80 3.30
CA ILE A 16 8.40 -5.71 3.54
C ILE A 16 8.52 -6.95 2.65
N TYR A 17 8.75 -6.77 1.35
CA TYR A 17 8.83 -7.87 0.38
C TYR A 17 9.97 -8.83 0.67
N LYS A 18 11.15 -8.32 1.03
CA LYS A 18 12.30 -9.14 1.43
C LYS A 18 12.00 -9.98 2.66
N LYS A 19 11.32 -9.41 3.66
CA LYS A 19 10.89 -10.14 4.86
C LYS A 19 9.89 -11.24 4.53
N ILE A 20 8.93 -10.97 3.63
CA ILE A 20 7.97 -11.98 3.17
C ILE A 20 8.70 -13.11 2.45
N ALA A 21 9.56 -12.79 1.49
CA ALA A 21 10.33 -13.79 0.73
C ALA A 21 11.20 -14.68 1.63
N LYS A 22 11.75 -14.10 2.71
CA LYS A 22 12.59 -14.83 3.66
C LYS A 22 11.78 -15.75 4.60
N ASN A 23 10.59 -15.30 5.03
CA ASN A 23 9.89 -15.90 6.17
C ASN A 23 8.63 -16.67 5.79
N TYR A 24 8.16 -16.56 4.55
CA TYR A 24 6.95 -17.24 4.08
C TYR A 24 7.28 -18.32 3.05
N ASN A 25 7.26 -19.56 3.50
CA ASN A 25 7.60 -20.72 2.68
C ASN A 25 6.39 -21.28 1.86
N GLY A 26 5.22 -20.65 1.97
CA GLY A 26 3.99 -21.08 1.31
C GLY A 26 3.85 -20.64 -0.13
N ALA A 27 4.78 -19.86 -0.66
CA ALA A 27 4.72 -19.31 -2.01
C ALA A 27 6.11 -19.10 -2.63
N ASP A 28 6.12 -19.02 -3.95
CA ASP A 28 7.21 -18.45 -4.74
C ASP A 28 6.99 -16.94 -4.83
N VAL A 29 7.97 -16.16 -4.36
CA VAL A 29 7.88 -14.70 -4.27
C VAL A 29 8.83 -14.07 -5.28
N THR A 30 8.28 -13.34 -6.23
CA THR A 30 9.04 -12.54 -7.20
C THR A 30 8.86 -11.05 -6.92
N ILE A 31 9.95 -10.30 -6.92
CA ILE A 31 9.96 -8.85 -6.67
C ILE A 31 10.29 -8.11 -7.95
N VAL A 32 9.42 -7.17 -8.34
CA VAL A 32 9.62 -6.19 -9.40
C VAL A 32 9.83 -4.82 -8.74
N SER A 33 11.02 -4.27 -8.90
CA SER A 33 11.47 -3.08 -8.16
C SER A 33 11.62 -1.81 -9.00
N SER A 34 11.37 -1.89 -10.30
CA SER A 34 11.41 -0.75 -11.20
C SER A 34 10.24 -0.74 -12.19
N HIS A 35 9.91 0.46 -12.67
CA HIS A 35 8.86 0.63 -13.68
C HIS A 35 9.18 -0.11 -14.98
N ASP A 36 10.43 -0.17 -15.38
CA ASP A 36 10.86 -0.81 -16.63
C ASP A 36 10.71 -2.33 -16.60
N GLU A 37 10.73 -2.93 -15.40
CA GLU A 37 10.52 -4.37 -15.21
C GLU A 37 9.05 -4.76 -15.20
N TYR A 38 8.13 -3.80 -15.01
CA TYR A 38 6.70 -4.03 -14.91
C TYR A 38 6.00 -3.85 -16.26
N SER A 39 5.17 -4.81 -16.62
CA SER A 39 4.20 -4.65 -17.70
C SER A 39 3.02 -5.61 -17.50
N ASP A 40 1.89 -5.29 -18.10
CA ASP A 40 0.71 -6.18 -18.08
C ASP A 40 1.01 -7.52 -18.76
N SER A 41 1.87 -7.53 -19.79
CA SER A 41 2.30 -8.76 -20.43
C SER A 41 3.17 -9.62 -19.51
N PHE A 42 4.05 -8.99 -18.73
CA PHE A 42 4.82 -9.70 -17.71
C PHE A 42 3.89 -10.34 -16.68
N VAL A 43 2.89 -9.60 -16.17
CA VAL A 43 1.91 -10.12 -15.21
C VAL A 43 1.15 -11.32 -15.79
N ARG A 44 0.67 -11.23 -17.04
CA ARG A 44 -0.03 -12.34 -17.71
C ARG A 44 0.85 -13.58 -17.87
N ASN A 45 2.10 -13.40 -18.29
CA ASN A 45 3.03 -14.50 -18.50
C ASN A 45 3.45 -15.15 -17.17
N TYR A 46 3.68 -14.35 -16.13
CA TYR A 46 4.02 -14.85 -14.81
C TYR A 46 2.82 -15.55 -14.14
N ASN A 47 1.62 -15.04 -14.38
CA ASN A 47 0.34 -15.55 -13.87
C ASN A 47 0.35 -15.75 -12.34
N PRO A 48 0.46 -14.66 -11.55
CA PRO A 48 0.49 -14.73 -10.10
C PRO A 48 -0.88 -15.05 -9.49
N ASP A 49 -0.89 -15.68 -8.33
CA ASP A 49 -2.09 -15.87 -7.51
C ASP A 49 -2.46 -14.59 -6.75
N ILE A 50 -1.44 -13.82 -6.37
CA ILE A 50 -1.59 -12.55 -5.62
C ILE A 50 -0.56 -11.56 -6.14
N ILE A 51 -0.96 -10.29 -6.27
CA ILE A 51 -0.05 -9.18 -6.56
C ILE A 51 -0.12 -8.17 -5.41
N LEU A 52 1.03 -7.80 -4.88
CA LEU A 52 1.17 -6.75 -3.87
C LEU A 52 1.73 -5.49 -4.53
N PHE A 53 0.96 -4.40 -4.51
CA PHE A 53 1.38 -3.09 -5.01
C PHE A 53 1.63 -2.13 -3.84
N TYR A 54 2.78 -2.28 -3.18
CA TYR A 54 3.19 -1.40 -2.09
C TYR A 54 4.24 -0.39 -2.58
N GLY A 55 4.05 0.87 -2.28
CA GLY A 55 4.99 1.91 -2.70
C GLY A 55 5.16 2.03 -4.22
N TRP A 56 4.08 1.84 -4.96
CA TRP A 56 4.02 1.97 -6.42
C TRP A 56 3.28 3.25 -6.80
N SER A 57 3.82 4.02 -7.74
CA SER A 57 3.30 5.36 -8.09
C SER A 57 2.62 5.43 -9.45
N TRP A 58 2.63 4.35 -10.22
CA TRP A 58 2.02 4.31 -11.55
C TRP A 58 0.64 3.68 -11.52
N ILE A 59 -0.18 4.07 -12.48
CA ILE A 59 -1.54 3.52 -12.64
C ILE A 59 -1.43 2.04 -13.04
N ILE A 60 -2.22 1.21 -12.39
CA ILE A 60 -2.40 -0.19 -12.73
C ILE A 60 -3.60 -0.30 -13.66
N SER A 61 -3.45 -1.06 -14.74
CA SER A 61 -4.52 -1.24 -15.71
C SER A 61 -5.74 -1.95 -15.09
N ASN A 62 -6.93 -1.60 -15.56
CA ASN A 62 -8.16 -2.30 -15.17
C ASN A 62 -8.10 -3.80 -15.51
N SER A 63 -7.39 -4.16 -16.56
CA SER A 63 -7.18 -5.57 -16.94
C SER A 63 -6.49 -6.34 -15.83
N VAL A 64 -5.44 -5.79 -15.21
CA VAL A 64 -4.74 -6.43 -14.10
C VAL A 64 -5.62 -6.44 -12.85
N VAL A 65 -6.21 -5.30 -12.48
CA VAL A 65 -7.04 -5.19 -11.28
C VAL A 65 -8.24 -6.14 -11.31
N ASN A 66 -8.86 -6.32 -12.48
CA ASN A 66 -10.07 -7.15 -12.62
C ASN A 66 -9.78 -8.65 -12.73
N ASN A 67 -8.58 -9.04 -13.19
CA ASN A 67 -8.26 -10.45 -13.43
C ASN A 67 -7.35 -11.07 -12.36
N TYR A 68 -6.76 -10.28 -11.49
CA TYR A 68 -5.85 -10.75 -10.46
C TYR A 68 -6.25 -10.22 -9.08
N LYS A 69 -5.89 -10.97 -8.06
CA LYS A 69 -6.04 -10.53 -6.67
C LYS A 69 -4.95 -9.53 -6.33
N CYS A 70 -5.26 -8.25 -6.45
CA CYS A 70 -4.34 -7.14 -6.22
C CYS A 70 -4.57 -6.52 -4.84
N ILE A 71 -3.52 -6.43 -4.04
CA ILE A 71 -3.53 -5.86 -2.69
C ILE A 71 -2.64 -4.63 -2.68
N MET A 72 -3.11 -3.55 -2.07
CA MET A 72 -2.37 -2.31 -1.87
C MET A 72 -2.25 -1.99 -0.39
N LEU A 73 -1.15 -1.34 -0.02
CA LEU A 73 -0.96 -0.73 1.29
C LEU A 73 -1.17 0.77 1.18
N HIS A 74 -2.04 1.31 2.02
CA HIS A 74 -2.28 2.74 2.14
C HIS A 74 -2.01 3.20 3.58
N PRO A 75 -1.15 4.21 3.79
CA PRO A 75 -0.77 4.66 5.12
C PRO A 75 -1.78 5.67 5.68
N SER A 76 -3.00 5.24 5.86
CA SER A 76 -4.08 5.93 6.56
C SER A 76 -5.10 4.92 7.08
N LYS A 77 -6.00 5.38 7.94
CA LYS A 77 -7.20 4.63 8.31
C LYS A 77 -8.28 4.83 7.25
N LEU A 78 -8.21 4.05 6.16
CA LEU A 78 -9.25 4.09 5.14
C LEU A 78 -10.63 3.86 5.77
N PRO A 79 -11.68 4.57 5.31
CA PRO A 79 -11.80 5.37 4.08
C PRO A 79 -11.30 6.82 4.18
N LYS A 80 -10.70 7.22 5.29
CA LYS A 80 -10.11 8.57 5.43
C LYS A 80 -8.79 8.67 4.68
N TYR A 81 -8.53 9.83 4.12
CA TYR A 81 -7.30 10.15 3.39
C TYR A 81 -7.05 9.24 2.18
N ARG A 82 -8.07 8.90 1.43
CA ARG A 82 -7.92 8.30 0.10
C ARG A 82 -7.18 9.26 -0.84
N GLY A 83 -6.51 8.72 -1.84
CA GLY A 83 -5.84 9.50 -2.88
C GLY A 83 -4.37 9.74 -2.59
N GLY A 84 -3.85 10.91 -2.99
CA GLY A 84 -2.44 11.20 -3.00
C GLY A 84 -1.88 11.75 -1.69
N SER A 85 -0.59 11.50 -1.47
CA SER A 85 0.21 12.04 -0.35
C SER A 85 -0.46 11.89 1.04
N PRO A 86 -0.92 10.69 1.41
CA PRO A 86 -1.70 10.50 2.62
C PRO A 86 -0.93 10.88 3.90
N LEU A 87 0.35 10.53 4.02
CA LEU A 87 1.15 10.90 5.21
C LEU A 87 1.31 12.41 5.33
N GLN A 88 1.68 13.07 4.23
CA GLN A 88 1.90 14.51 4.21
C GLN A 88 0.62 15.26 4.56
N ASN A 89 -0.51 14.86 4.01
CA ASN A 89 -1.80 15.50 4.29
C ASN A 89 -2.22 15.31 5.74
N GLN A 90 -2.01 14.14 6.33
CA GLN A 90 -2.29 13.89 7.75
C GLN A 90 -1.41 14.74 8.67
N ILE A 91 -0.09 14.78 8.41
CA ILE A 91 0.87 15.55 9.21
C ILE A 91 0.54 17.04 9.16
N ILE A 92 0.27 17.60 7.98
CA ILE A 92 -0.08 19.01 7.81
C ILE A 92 -1.37 19.37 8.55
N LYS A 93 -2.33 18.45 8.60
CA LYS A 93 -3.59 18.64 9.35
C LYS A 93 -3.44 18.44 10.86
N GLY A 94 -2.26 18.09 11.32
CA GLY A 94 -1.98 17.92 12.75
C GLY A 94 -2.50 16.63 13.35
N GLU A 95 -2.76 15.61 12.51
CA GLU A 95 -3.12 14.29 13.00
C GLU A 95 -1.98 13.70 13.85
N LYS A 96 -2.33 13.09 14.97
CA LYS A 96 -1.37 12.46 15.89
C LYS A 96 -1.22 10.98 15.60
N ASP A 97 -2.30 10.38 15.09
CA ASP A 97 -2.39 8.97 14.77
C ASP A 97 -2.84 8.79 13.32
N SER A 98 -2.39 7.71 12.74
CA SER A 98 -2.78 7.23 11.43
C SER A 98 -3.09 5.74 11.50
N GLY A 99 -3.02 5.07 10.40
CA GLY A 99 -3.11 3.63 10.32
C GLY A 99 -2.37 3.09 9.10
N VAL A 100 -2.17 1.80 9.10
CA VAL A 100 -1.77 1.05 7.91
C VAL A 100 -2.95 0.20 7.51
N THR A 101 -3.43 0.41 6.29
CA THR A 101 -4.53 -0.35 5.70
C THR A 101 -4.03 -1.16 4.53
N LEU A 102 -4.29 -2.46 4.55
CA LEU A 102 -4.18 -3.34 3.38
C LEU A 102 -5.59 -3.58 2.85
N PHE A 103 -5.76 -3.48 1.55
CA PHE A 103 -7.07 -3.62 0.91
C PHE A 103 -6.94 -4.18 -0.50
N PHE A 104 -8.01 -4.79 -0.99
CA PHE A 104 -8.09 -5.20 -2.39
C PHE A 104 -8.29 -3.99 -3.29
N MET A 105 -7.49 -3.91 -4.35
CA MET A 105 -7.69 -2.88 -5.37
C MET A 105 -9.01 -3.11 -6.11
N SER A 106 -9.67 -2.02 -6.45
CA SER A 106 -10.88 -1.99 -7.26
C SER A 106 -10.78 -0.87 -8.32
N ALA A 107 -11.78 -0.74 -9.17
CA ALA A 107 -11.84 0.34 -10.15
C ALA A 107 -11.87 1.74 -9.50
N ARG A 108 -12.37 1.85 -8.27
CA ARG A 108 -12.40 3.10 -7.51
C ARG A 108 -11.14 3.23 -6.66
N MET A 109 -10.49 4.38 -6.75
CA MET A 109 -9.26 4.68 -6.02
C MET A 109 -9.42 4.49 -4.51
N ASP A 110 -8.56 3.66 -3.94
CA ASP A 110 -8.44 3.38 -2.50
C ASP A 110 -9.75 2.99 -1.80
N ALA A 111 -10.71 2.45 -2.54
CA ALA A 111 -12.06 2.20 -2.06
C ALA A 111 -12.41 0.70 -1.90
N GLY A 112 -11.50 -0.19 -2.22
CA GLY A 112 -11.74 -1.63 -2.13
C GLY A 112 -11.83 -2.18 -0.71
N PRO A 113 -12.27 -3.44 -0.56
CA PRO A 113 -12.45 -4.07 0.75
C PRO A 113 -11.16 -4.14 1.57
N ILE A 114 -11.26 -3.78 2.83
CA ILE A 114 -10.15 -3.78 3.79
C ILE A 114 -9.91 -5.20 4.31
N ILE A 115 -8.67 -5.68 4.19
CA ILE A 115 -8.25 -7.00 4.70
C ILE A 115 -7.42 -6.91 5.99
N PHE A 116 -6.86 -5.76 6.27
CA PHE A 116 -6.12 -5.46 7.50
C PHE A 116 -6.11 -3.96 7.74
N GLN A 117 -6.30 -3.54 8.96
CA GLN A 117 -6.10 -2.16 9.37
C GLN A 117 -5.66 -2.11 10.82
N GLU A 118 -4.58 -1.39 11.08
CA GLU A 118 -4.09 -1.18 12.45
C GLU A 118 -3.64 0.27 12.63
N THR A 119 -3.90 0.81 13.81
CA THR A 119 -3.51 2.18 14.17
C THR A 119 -2.01 2.32 14.30
N MET A 120 -1.49 3.46 13.86
CA MET A 120 -0.07 3.80 13.87
C MET A 120 0.09 5.25 14.38
N SER A 121 1.03 5.49 15.29
CA SER A 121 1.40 6.84 15.71
C SER A 121 2.16 7.57 14.60
N LEU A 122 1.91 8.88 14.45
CA LEU A 122 2.68 9.78 13.59
C LEU A 122 3.75 10.57 14.35
N SER A 123 4.02 10.23 15.61
CA SER A 123 5.07 10.86 16.40
C SER A 123 6.48 10.39 15.99
N GLY A 124 7.48 11.23 16.25
CA GLY A 124 8.87 10.94 15.95
C GLY A 124 9.33 11.45 14.58
N SER A 125 10.43 10.91 14.09
CA SER A 125 10.98 11.25 12.77
C SER A 125 10.19 10.56 11.64
N ILE A 126 10.44 10.99 10.41
CA ILE A 126 9.89 10.32 9.23
C ILE A 126 10.36 8.86 9.12
N ASP A 127 11.59 8.60 9.54
CA ASP A 127 12.15 7.24 9.53
C ASP A 127 11.43 6.35 10.55
N ASP A 128 11.10 6.86 11.72
CA ASP A 128 10.28 6.14 12.72
C ASP A 128 8.90 5.78 12.16
N ILE A 129 8.29 6.69 11.40
CA ILE A 129 7.00 6.45 10.75
C ILE A 129 7.12 5.36 9.70
N PHE A 130 8.14 5.40 8.85
CA PHE A 130 8.37 4.36 7.86
C PHE A 130 8.67 2.98 8.47
N GLU A 131 9.40 2.92 9.57
CA GLU A 131 9.61 1.67 10.31
C GLU A 131 8.29 1.06 10.79
N ARG A 132 7.38 1.89 11.31
CA ARG A 132 6.04 1.43 11.72
C ARG A 132 5.21 0.94 10.54
N ILE A 133 5.29 1.61 9.39
CA ILE A 133 4.63 1.15 8.16
C ILE A 133 5.17 -0.21 7.73
N GLU A 134 6.49 -0.40 7.76
CA GLU A 134 7.12 -1.69 7.44
C GLU A 134 6.65 -2.80 8.39
N GLU A 135 6.65 -2.53 9.68
CA GLU A 135 6.26 -3.51 10.70
C GLU A 135 4.80 -3.93 10.53
N LEU A 136 3.89 -2.94 10.44
CA LEU A 136 2.46 -3.21 10.30
C LEU A 136 2.10 -3.77 8.93
N GLY A 137 2.74 -3.30 7.86
CA GLY A 137 2.57 -3.82 6.52
C GLY A 137 3.00 -5.28 6.41
N TYR A 138 4.13 -5.63 6.99
CA TYR A 138 4.59 -7.01 7.08
C TYR A 138 3.63 -7.88 7.92
N LYS A 139 3.26 -7.41 9.11
CA LYS A 139 2.31 -8.11 10.00
C LYS A 139 1.00 -8.41 9.29
N GLY A 140 0.39 -7.40 8.69
CA GLY A 140 -0.90 -7.54 8.00
C GLY A 140 -0.81 -8.45 6.78
N THR A 141 0.27 -8.35 6.00
CA THR A 141 0.49 -9.23 4.84
C THR A 141 0.63 -10.68 5.27
N MET A 142 1.44 -10.96 6.29
CA MET A 142 1.63 -12.33 6.79
C MET A 142 0.35 -12.89 7.39
N GLN A 143 -0.44 -12.07 8.08
CA GLN A 143 -1.75 -12.46 8.60
C GLN A 143 -2.69 -12.87 7.46
N PHE A 144 -2.76 -12.07 6.40
CA PHE A 144 -3.58 -12.36 5.23
C PHE A 144 -3.11 -13.62 4.49
N LEU A 145 -1.81 -13.79 4.28
CA LEU A 145 -1.26 -14.95 3.58
C LEU A 145 -1.54 -16.28 4.33
N LYS A 146 -1.52 -16.24 5.67
CA LYS A 146 -1.81 -17.39 6.52
C LYS A 146 -3.32 -17.68 6.65
N SER A 147 -4.13 -16.63 6.66
CA SER A 147 -5.60 -16.70 6.84
C SER A 147 -6.30 -15.72 5.90
N PRO A 148 -6.43 -16.05 4.61
CA PRO A 148 -7.06 -15.18 3.63
C PRO A 148 -8.50 -14.84 3.96
N THR A 149 -8.90 -13.60 3.71
CA THR A 149 -10.25 -13.08 3.92
C THR A 149 -10.76 -12.37 2.66
N LYS A 150 -12.07 -12.22 2.55
CA LYS A 150 -12.70 -11.41 1.49
C LYS A 150 -12.61 -9.91 1.75
N GLY A 151 -12.19 -9.52 2.96
CA GLY A 151 -12.17 -8.14 3.39
C GLY A 151 -13.55 -7.62 3.82
N VAL A 152 -13.54 -6.38 4.31
CA VAL A 152 -14.71 -5.64 4.77
C VAL A 152 -14.86 -4.37 3.94
N GLU A 153 -16.05 -4.13 3.41
CA GLU A 153 -16.34 -2.92 2.64
C GLU A 153 -16.11 -1.67 3.49
N GLN A 154 -15.60 -0.63 2.85
CA GLN A 154 -15.36 0.66 3.51
C GLN A 154 -16.69 1.42 3.70
N ALA A 155 -16.82 2.15 4.81
CA ALA A 155 -17.94 3.04 5.08
C ALA A 155 -17.81 4.32 4.23
N GLU A 156 -18.54 4.43 3.13
CA GLU A 156 -18.43 5.53 2.17
C GLU A 156 -18.77 6.90 2.78
N GLU A 157 -19.64 6.95 3.77
CA GLU A 157 -20.01 8.17 4.50
C GLU A 157 -18.84 8.82 5.24
N ASP A 158 -17.82 8.04 5.60
CA ASP A 158 -16.62 8.51 6.30
C ASP A 158 -15.45 8.81 5.33
N ALA A 159 -15.64 8.61 4.02
CA ALA A 159 -14.57 8.75 3.05
C ALA A 159 -14.13 10.20 2.86
N THR A 160 -12.81 10.40 2.83
CA THR A 160 -12.19 11.68 2.44
C THR A 160 -11.16 11.44 1.36
N TYR A 161 -10.98 12.43 0.47
CA TYR A 161 -10.10 12.34 -0.69
C TYR A 161 -9.16 13.53 -0.73
N TYR A 162 -7.89 13.28 -1.05
CA TYR A 162 -6.87 14.31 -1.22
C TYR A 162 -6.12 14.10 -2.53
N LYS A 163 -5.77 15.22 -3.16
CA LYS A 163 -4.89 15.22 -4.33
C LYS A 163 -3.44 15.02 -3.89
N ARG A 164 -2.63 14.46 -4.78
CA ARG A 164 -1.19 14.38 -4.60
C ARG A 164 -0.59 15.78 -4.48
N ARG A 165 0.25 16.00 -3.47
CA ARG A 165 0.96 17.26 -3.27
C ARG A 165 2.07 17.42 -4.32
N THR A 166 2.26 18.67 -4.75
CA THR A 166 3.35 19.06 -5.62
C THR A 166 4.54 19.61 -4.82
N LYS A 167 5.70 19.76 -5.46
CA LYS A 167 6.89 20.32 -4.81
C LYS A 167 6.64 21.74 -4.31
N ASP A 168 5.94 22.57 -5.09
CA ASP A 168 5.62 23.96 -4.73
C ASP A 168 4.80 24.06 -3.43
N GLN A 169 3.96 23.09 -3.16
CA GLN A 169 3.17 22.99 -1.91
C GLN A 169 4.00 22.58 -0.71
N SER A 170 5.24 22.16 -0.90
CA SER A 170 6.17 21.76 0.15
C SER A 170 7.17 22.87 0.51
N GLU A 171 7.11 24.01 -0.17
CA GLU A 171 7.93 25.17 0.14
C GLU A 171 7.50 25.79 1.46
N ILE A 172 8.44 25.92 2.39
CA ILE A 172 8.22 26.60 3.68
C ILE A 172 8.67 28.03 3.51
N THR A 173 7.72 28.97 3.49
CA THR A 173 8.03 30.40 3.59
C THR A 173 8.06 30.79 5.05
N LEU A 174 9.19 31.27 5.54
CA LEU A 174 9.27 31.97 6.81
C LEU A 174 8.51 33.29 6.64
N LYS A 175 7.40 33.43 7.34
CA LYS A 175 6.83 34.77 7.55
C LYS A 175 7.74 35.49 8.52
N GLU A 176 8.36 36.57 8.08
CA GLU A 176 9.07 37.50 8.95
C GLU A 176 8.12 38.10 10.00
#